data_d81876b35dd0f01c5da9322ab03e8c89
#
_entry.id   d81876b35dd0f01c5da9322ab03e8c89
#
_cell.length_a   1.000
_cell.length_b   1.000
_cell.length_c   1.000
_cell.angle_alpha   90.00
_cell.angle_beta   90.00
_cell.angle_gamma   90.00
#
_symmetry.space_group_name_H-M   'P 1'
#
loop_
_entity.id
_entity.type
_entity.pdbx_description
1 polymer ?
#
loop_
_entity_poly.entity_id
_entity_poly.type
_entity_poly.pdbx_seq_one_letter_code
_entity_poly.pdbx_strand_id
1 'polypeptide(L)'
;EWYYLPFYAILRSIPNKLAGVAAMFSAILVLAFLPWLDSAKTRSLRYRPLAKQFFWIFVGVCLGLGYLGAKPPEGVYVVAGRILTGCYFAYFLIVLPILSRIEKPRPVPNSIADDVLGKKGVVASLAAVFAVAGLLAWDSGSRAQAADHAPTPPSLNWSFAGPLGKFDQGQLQRGYKVYKEVCSACHSMNLVHYRNLADPGGPGFTVAQATALAAEIQVKDGPNDAGEMFERPGRIADKFPSPFPNENAARAANGGAAPPDLSLMAKARGYERGFPQFIFDAFTQFQEKGPNYIHAILTGFEDTPPHGFTLPEGSFYNKYFPGHAMKMPNPLSDDQITYEDGTPQKVDQYATDVAAFLMWAAEPKLEERKRIGLQVMIFMLIFAGLLYFTKRAVWADAH
;
A
#
# COMPACT_ATOMS: atom_id res chain seq x y z
N GLU A 1 2.54 0.69 -7.55
CA GLU A 1 3.31 -0.58 -7.59
C GLU A 1 2.41 -1.81 -7.87
N TRP A 2 1.08 -1.68 -7.72
CA TRP A 2 0.10 -2.72 -7.99
C TRP A 2 0.18 -3.33 -9.40
N TYR A 3 0.61 -2.58 -10.39
CA TYR A 3 0.76 -3.01 -11.79
C TYR A 3 1.90 -4.00 -12.01
N TYR A 4 2.83 -4.13 -11.07
CA TYR A 4 3.89 -5.15 -11.11
C TYR A 4 3.47 -6.48 -10.49
N LEU A 5 2.37 -6.52 -9.73
CA LEU A 5 1.95 -7.72 -9.00
C LEU A 5 1.77 -8.96 -9.87
N PRO A 6 1.19 -8.88 -11.10
CA PRO A 6 1.09 -10.05 -11.98
C PRO A 6 2.46 -10.64 -12.34
N PHE A 7 3.43 -9.79 -12.66
CA PHE A 7 4.79 -10.20 -13.01
C PHE A 7 5.55 -10.73 -11.77
N TYR A 8 5.29 -10.15 -10.62
CA TYR A 8 5.83 -10.63 -9.36
C TYR A 8 5.26 -12.00 -8.98
N ALA A 9 3.99 -12.27 -9.25
CA ALA A 9 3.40 -13.59 -9.07
C ALA A 9 4.07 -14.63 -9.98
N ILE A 10 4.34 -14.30 -11.26
CA ILE A 10 5.06 -15.15 -12.21
C ILE A 10 6.47 -15.46 -11.68
N LEU A 11 7.21 -14.44 -11.24
CA LEU A 11 8.55 -14.59 -10.65
C LEU A 11 8.55 -15.62 -9.51
N ARG A 12 7.59 -15.50 -8.61
CA ARG A 12 7.50 -16.32 -7.38
C ARG A 12 6.90 -17.71 -7.60
N SER A 13 6.21 -17.94 -8.71
CA SER A 13 5.61 -19.23 -9.03
C SER A 13 6.64 -20.33 -9.34
N ILE A 14 7.87 -19.94 -9.71
CA ILE A 14 8.95 -20.84 -10.10
C ILE A 14 9.97 -20.96 -8.95
N PRO A 15 10.28 -22.18 -8.46
CA PRO A 15 11.16 -22.38 -7.30
C PRO A 15 12.60 -21.91 -7.55
N ASN A 16 13.09 -22.03 -8.80
CA ASN A 16 14.42 -21.61 -9.17
C ASN A 16 14.43 -20.10 -9.43
N LYS A 17 15.23 -19.34 -8.67
CA LYS A 17 15.31 -17.87 -8.75
C LYS A 17 15.63 -17.36 -10.16
N LEU A 18 16.59 -17.99 -10.82
CA LEU A 18 17.03 -17.59 -12.16
C LEU A 18 15.95 -17.87 -13.21
N ALA A 19 15.30 -19.03 -13.13
CA ALA A 19 14.18 -19.38 -13.99
C ALA A 19 12.95 -18.47 -13.74
N GLY A 20 12.69 -18.08 -12.51
CA GLY A 20 11.64 -17.13 -12.17
C GLY A 20 11.87 -15.75 -12.80
N VAL A 21 13.10 -15.24 -12.72
CA VAL A 21 13.50 -13.98 -13.36
C VAL A 21 13.35 -14.07 -14.88
N ALA A 22 13.83 -15.17 -15.50
CA ALA A 22 13.67 -15.41 -16.91
C ALA A 22 12.20 -15.46 -17.36
N ALA A 23 11.34 -16.12 -16.57
CA ALA A 23 9.90 -16.17 -16.87
C ALA A 23 9.23 -14.78 -16.74
N MET A 24 9.60 -13.98 -15.75
CA MET A 24 9.10 -12.62 -15.59
C MET A 24 9.46 -11.74 -16.81
N PHE A 25 10.71 -11.77 -17.25
CA PHE A 25 11.13 -11.04 -18.46
C PHE A 25 10.48 -11.60 -19.72
N SER A 26 10.33 -12.92 -19.83
CA SER A 26 9.64 -13.57 -20.96
C SER A 26 8.17 -13.17 -21.04
N ALA A 27 7.51 -12.94 -19.91
CA ALA A 27 6.12 -12.48 -19.87
C ALA A 27 5.96 -11.06 -20.48
N ILE A 28 6.96 -10.21 -20.33
CA ILE A 28 6.98 -8.89 -20.98
C ILE A 28 7.39 -9.05 -22.46
N LEU A 29 8.42 -9.84 -22.72
CA LEU A 29 8.98 -9.99 -24.06
C LEU A 29 7.98 -10.63 -25.04
N VAL A 30 7.12 -11.56 -24.58
CA VAL A 30 6.12 -12.22 -25.43
C VAL A 30 5.15 -11.23 -26.09
N LEU A 31 4.93 -10.06 -25.46
CA LEU A 31 4.08 -9.01 -26.03
C LEU A 31 4.69 -8.40 -27.29
N ALA A 32 6.00 -8.34 -27.40
CA ALA A 32 6.68 -7.86 -28.62
C ALA A 32 6.48 -8.81 -29.81
N PHE A 33 6.21 -10.10 -29.55
CA PHE A 33 5.98 -11.10 -30.58
C PHE A 33 4.49 -11.23 -30.99
N LEU A 34 3.58 -10.46 -30.40
CA LEU A 34 2.15 -10.48 -30.73
C LEU A 34 1.83 -10.41 -32.23
N PRO A 35 2.50 -9.55 -33.04
CA PRO A 35 2.21 -9.49 -34.49
C PRO A 35 2.43 -10.80 -35.24
N TRP A 36 3.32 -11.65 -34.74
CA TRP A 36 3.62 -12.97 -35.33
C TRP A 36 2.77 -14.09 -34.72
N LEU A 37 2.40 -13.94 -33.47
CA LEU A 37 1.59 -14.92 -32.73
C LEU A 37 0.11 -14.85 -33.11
N ASP A 38 -0.43 -13.65 -33.40
CA ASP A 38 -1.78 -13.46 -33.94
C ASP A 38 -1.69 -13.01 -35.40
N SER A 39 -1.65 -13.97 -36.32
CA SER A 39 -1.57 -13.78 -37.77
C SER A 39 -2.93 -13.58 -38.45
N ALA A 40 -4.03 -13.43 -37.69
CA ALA A 40 -5.37 -13.26 -38.22
C ALA A 40 -5.50 -11.96 -39.03
N LYS A 41 -6.15 -12.05 -40.19
CA LYS A 41 -6.40 -10.89 -41.07
C LYS A 41 -7.26 -9.83 -40.40
N THR A 42 -8.29 -10.25 -39.64
CA THR A 42 -9.15 -9.36 -38.85
C THR A 42 -8.65 -9.26 -37.42
N ARG A 43 -8.12 -8.10 -37.04
CA ARG A 43 -7.52 -7.92 -35.69
C ARG A 43 -8.54 -7.54 -34.62
N SER A 44 -9.70 -6.99 -35.00
CA SER A 44 -10.72 -6.56 -34.05
C SER A 44 -11.44 -7.76 -33.42
N LEU A 45 -11.40 -7.85 -32.09
CA LEU A 45 -12.09 -8.87 -31.29
C LEU A 45 -13.62 -8.83 -31.46
N ARG A 46 -14.18 -7.75 -32.01
CA ARG A 46 -15.62 -7.62 -32.29
C ARG A 46 -16.09 -8.64 -33.33
N TYR A 47 -15.24 -8.91 -34.31
CA TYR A 47 -15.52 -9.84 -35.40
C TYR A 47 -14.95 -11.23 -35.21
N ARG A 48 -14.30 -11.44 -34.06
CA ARG A 48 -13.65 -12.70 -33.65
C ARG A 48 -14.28 -13.18 -32.34
N PRO A 49 -15.41 -13.89 -32.35
CA PRO A 49 -16.17 -14.24 -31.16
C PRO A 49 -15.40 -15.16 -30.21
N LEU A 50 -14.64 -16.15 -30.73
CA LEU A 50 -13.80 -17.05 -29.91
C LEU A 50 -12.62 -16.31 -29.32
N ALA A 51 -11.88 -15.55 -30.12
CA ALA A 51 -10.77 -14.74 -29.62
C ALA A 51 -11.23 -13.75 -28.54
N LYS A 52 -12.44 -13.19 -28.66
CA LYS A 52 -13.03 -12.32 -27.64
C LYS A 52 -13.25 -13.05 -26.31
N GLN A 53 -13.76 -14.28 -26.33
CA GLN A 53 -13.97 -15.06 -25.11
C GLN A 53 -12.65 -15.40 -24.42
N PHE A 54 -11.67 -15.89 -25.18
CA PHE A 54 -10.34 -16.20 -24.64
C PHE A 54 -9.60 -14.97 -24.16
N PHE A 55 -9.80 -13.80 -24.77
CA PHE A 55 -9.26 -12.54 -24.26
C PHE A 55 -9.82 -12.19 -22.87
N TRP A 56 -11.12 -12.36 -22.64
CA TRP A 56 -11.68 -12.10 -21.30
C TRP A 56 -11.24 -13.13 -20.26
N ILE A 57 -11.03 -14.39 -20.65
CA ILE A 57 -10.41 -15.39 -19.79
C ILE A 57 -8.98 -14.95 -19.43
N PHE A 58 -8.22 -14.46 -20.41
CA PHE A 58 -6.87 -13.94 -20.19
C PHE A 58 -6.86 -12.73 -19.25
N VAL A 59 -7.80 -11.81 -19.38
CA VAL A 59 -7.99 -10.70 -18.42
C VAL A 59 -8.22 -11.24 -17.01
N GLY A 60 -9.05 -12.27 -16.85
CA GLY A 60 -9.25 -12.95 -15.57
C GLY A 60 -7.97 -13.57 -15.02
N VAL A 61 -7.14 -14.18 -15.88
CA VAL A 61 -5.82 -14.72 -15.48
C VAL A 61 -4.90 -13.60 -14.99
N CYS A 62 -4.84 -12.46 -15.68
CA CYS A 62 -4.03 -11.31 -15.26
C CYS A 62 -4.48 -10.72 -13.92
N LEU A 63 -5.79 -10.60 -13.69
CA LEU A 63 -6.34 -10.14 -12.43
C LEU A 63 -6.04 -11.14 -11.30
N GLY A 64 -6.18 -12.45 -11.58
CA GLY A 64 -5.82 -13.51 -10.64
C GLY A 64 -4.34 -13.49 -10.27
N LEU A 65 -3.44 -13.33 -11.24
CA LEU A 65 -2.01 -13.17 -10.98
C LEU A 65 -1.72 -11.90 -10.15
N GLY A 66 -2.40 -10.80 -10.43
CA GLY A 66 -2.31 -9.57 -9.63
C GLY A 66 -2.68 -9.81 -8.17
N TYR A 67 -3.79 -10.49 -7.94
CA TYR A 67 -4.24 -10.86 -6.59
C TYR A 67 -3.21 -11.76 -5.88
N LEU A 68 -2.72 -12.80 -6.55
CA LEU A 68 -1.72 -13.73 -5.99
C LEU A 68 -0.38 -13.06 -5.73
N GLY A 69 -0.01 -12.05 -6.52
CA GLY A 69 1.22 -11.27 -6.32
C GLY A 69 1.23 -10.50 -5.00
N ALA A 70 0.06 -10.13 -4.50
CA ALA A 70 -0.10 -9.45 -3.22
C ALA A 70 -0.15 -10.40 -2.01
N LYS A 71 -0.28 -11.73 -2.22
CA LYS A 71 -0.40 -12.72 -1.14
C LYS A 71 0.95 -13.38 -0.80
N PRO A 72 1.13 -13.93 0.42
CA PRO A 72 2.32 -14.70 0.79
C PRO A 72 2.51 -15.91 -0.15
N PRO A 73 3.78 -16.29 -0.48
CA PRO A 73 4.07 -17.42 -1.38
C PRO A 73 3.98 -18.77 -0.66
N GLU A 74 2.82 -19.12 -0.10
CA GLU A 74 2.63 -20.31 0.73
C GLU A 74 1.42 -21.15 0.25
N GLY A 75 1.51 -22.46 0.44
CA GLY A 75 0.43 -23.39 0.25
C GLY A 75 -0.28 -23.27 -1.10
N VAL A 76 -1.58 -23.06 -1.07
CA VAL A 76 -2.46 -23.00 -2.25
C VAL A 76 -2.12 -21.85 -3.20
N TYR A 77 -1.62 -20.72 -2.69
CA TYR A 77 -1.29 -19.55 -3.51
C TYR A 77 -0.14 -19.83 -4.48
N VAL A 78 0.83 -20.65 -4.10
CA VAL A 78 1.93 -21.05 -4.99
C VAL A 78 1.43 -21.96 -6.11
N VAL A 79 0.55 -22.91 -5.80
CA VAL A 79 -0.03 -23.82 -6.80
C VAL A 79 -0.88 -23.03 -7.79
N ALA A 80 -1.77 -22.17 -7.29
CA ALA A 80 -2.60 -21.28 -8.11
C ALA A 80 -1.73 -20.36 -8.99
N GLY A 81 -0.66 -19.80 -8.45
CA GLY A 81 0.30 -18.98 -9.19
C GLY A 81 0.95 -19.72 -10.35
N ARG A 82 1.33 -20.98 -10.16
CA ARG A 82 1.89 -21.84 -11.22
C ARG A 82 0.87 -22.10 -12.33
N ILE A 83 -0.36 -22.44 -11.97
CA ILE A 83 -1.44 -22.69 -12.95
C ILE A 83 -1.72 -21.43 -13.76
N LEU A 84 -1.93 -20.29 -13.10
CA LEU A 84 -2.21 -19.03 -13.80
C LEU A 84 -1.02 -18.54 -14.64
N THR A 85 0.22 -18.77 -14.20
CA THR A 85 1.42 -18.51 -15.00
C THR A 85 1.43 -19.38 -16.26
N GLY A 86 1.11 -20.65 -16.13
CA GLY A 86 0.94 -21.55 -17.29
C GLY A 86 -0.16 -21.07 -18.25
N CYS A 87 -1.31 -20.65 -17.73
CA CYS A 87 -2.40 -20.07 -18.52
C CYS A 87 -1.99 -18.78 -19.23
N TYR A 88 -1.19 -17.92 -18.57
CA TYR A 88 -0.67 -16.69 -19.15
C TYR A 88 0.16 -16.98 -20.42
N PHE A 89 1.14 -17.85 -20.33
CA PHE A 89 1.96 -18.22 -21.49
C PHE A 89 1.20 -19.03 -22.54
N ALA A 90 0.31 -19.93 -22.11
CA ALA A 90 -0.53 -20.69 -23.02
C ALA A 90 -1.42 -19.79 -23.87
N TYR A 91 -1.92 -18.69 -23.35
CA TYR A 91 -2.69 -17.73 -24.13
C TYR A 91 -1.90 -17.19 -25.32
N PHE A 92 -0.67 -16.75 -25.12
CA PHE A 92 0.15 -16.20 -26.21
C PHE A 92 0.70 -17.28 -27.15
N LEU A 93 1.24 -18.36 -26.60
CA LEU A 93 2.01 -19.34 -27.38
C LEU A 93 1.13 -20.43 -28.02
N ILE A 94 -0.06 -20.67 -27.48
CA ILE A 94 -0.96 -21.74 -27.96
C ILE A 94 -2.26 -21.16 -28.45
N VAL A 95 -3.00 -20.43 -27.61
CA VAL A 95 -4.36 -19.99 -27.92
C VAL A 95 -4.39 -19.02 -29.09
N LEU A 96 -3.57 -17.95 -29.07
CA LEU A 96 -3.55 -16.98 -30.16
C LEU A 96 -3.14 -17.58 -31.52
N PRO A 97 -2.06 -18.37 -31.66
CA PRO A 97 -1.70 -18.99 -32.93
C PRO A 97 -2.75 -19.97 -33.45
N ILE A 98 -3.39 -20.72 -32.54
CA ILE A 98 -4.46 -21.64 -32.93
C ILE A 98 -5.69 -20.87 -33.41
N LEU A 99 -6.17 -19.88 -32.64
CA LEU A 99 -7.34 -19.10 -33.00
C LEU A 99 -7.12 -18.30 -34.28
N SER A 100 -5.93 -17.79 -34.53
CA SER A 100 -5.60 -17.07 -35.75
C SER A 100 -5.75 -17.90 -37.02
N ARG A 101 -5.66 -19.24 -36.89
CA ARG A 101 -5.75 -20.20 -38.02
C ARG A 101 -7.15 -20.83 -38.14
N ILE A 102 -7.83 -21.08 -37.04
CA ILE A 102 -9.09 -21.86 -37.01
C ILE A 102 -10.31 -20.95 -37.02
N GLU A 103 -10.22 -19.79 -36.38
CA GLU A 103 -11.38 -18.92 -36.24
C GLU A 103 -11.75 -18.24 -37.54
N LYS A 104 -13.02 -18.45 -37.98
CA LYS A 104 -13.59 -17.70 -39.10
C LYS A 104 -14.16 -16.41 -38.58
N PRO A 105 -13.60 -15.24 -38.94
CA PRO A 105 -14.13 -13.96 -38.50
C PRO A 105 -15.53 -13.72 -39.08
N ARG A 106 -16.34 -13.00 -38.32
CA ARG A 106 -17.64 -12.51 -38.82
C ARG A 106 -17.41 -11.51 -39.95
N PRO A 107 -18.30 -11.39 -40.89
CA PRO A 107 -18.18 -10.39 -41.95
C PRO A 107 -18.04 -8.99 -41.34
N VAL A 108 -17.04 -8.26 -41.81
CA VAL A 108 -16.83 -6.86 -41.42
C VAL A 108 -17.85 -6.01 -42.16
N PRO A 109 -18.65 -5.17 -41.48
CA PRO A 109 -19.64 -4.34 -42.15
C PRO A 109 -18.95 -3.32 -43.06
N ASN A 110 -19.58 -3.05 -44.20
CA ASN A 110 -19.07 -2.11 -45.19
C ASN A 110 -19.25 -0.65 -44.77
N SER A 111 -20.10 -0.39 -43.78
CA SER A 111 -20.32 0.95 -43.25
C SER A 111 -20.44 0.94 -41.71
N ILE A 112 -20.14 2.08 -41.06
CA ILE A 112 -20.31 2.28 -39.63
C ILE A 112 -21.76 2.27 -39.20
N ALA A 113 -22.66 2.67 -40.08
CA ALA A 113 -24.11 2.69 -39.84
C ALA A 113 -24.68 1.27 -39.62
N ASP A 114 -24.27 0.29 -40.41
CA ASP A 114 -24.69 -1.11 -40.30
C ASP A 114 -24.22 -1.73 -38.96
N ASP A 115 -23.15 -1.20 -38.41
CA ASP A 115 -22.54 -1.69 -37.18
C ASP A 115 -23.22 -1.13 -35.91
N VAL A 116 -23.70 0.11 -35.95
CA VAL A 116 -24.33 0.79 -34.80
C VAL A 116 -25.79 0.36 -34.61
N LEU A 117 -26.50 0.07 -35.68
CA LEU A 117 -27.93 -0.32 -35.66
C LEU A 117 -28.16 -1.81 -35.34
N GLY A 118 -27.10 -2.65 -35.39
CA GLY A 118 -27.17 -4.09 -35.16
C GLY A 118 -27.03 -4.55 -33.70
N LYS A 119 -27.28 -3.72 -32.71
CA LYS A 119 -26.99 -4.03 -31.27
C LYS A 119 -27.91 -5.12 -30.70
N LYS A 120 -27.35 -6.33 -30.52
CA LYS A 120 -27.74 -7.26 -29.43
C LYS A 120 -26.46 -8.00 -28.96
N GLY A 121 -25.89 -7.66 -27.80
CA GLY A 121 -24.78 -8.44 -27.25
C GLY A 121 -23.94 -7.87 -26.13
N VAL A 122 -24.22 -6.69 -25.57
CA VAL A 122 -23.39 -6.09 -24.52
C VAL A 122 -23.71 -6.64 -23.12
N VAL A 123 -24.89 -7.16 -22.88
CA VAL A 123 -25.36 -7.60 -21.56
C VAL A 123 -24.76 -8.95 -21.13
N ALA A 124 -24.50 -9.86 -22.06
CA ALA A 124 -24.01 -11.20 -21.75
C ALA A 124 -22.54 -11.25 -21.30
N SER A 125 -21.71 -10.29 -21.74
CA SER A 125 -20.29 -10.26 -21.37
C SER A 125 -20.01 -9.69 -19.98
N LEU A 126 -20.87 -8.79 -19.49
CA LEU A 126 -20.80 -8.27 -18.12
C LEU A 126 -21.20 -9.34 -17.10
N ALA A 127 -22.23 -10.15 -17.38
CA ALA A 127 -22.66 -11.23 -16.50
C ALA A 127 -21.56 -12.30 -16.28
N ALA A 128 -20.76 -12.62 -17.30
CA ALA A 128 -19.66 -13.58 -17.17
C ALA A 128 -18.51 -13.07 -16.28
N VAL A 129 -18.20 -11.77 -16.34
CA VAL A 129 -17.20 -11.15 -15.48
C VAL A 129 -17.64 -11.14 -14.02
N PHE A 130 -18.92 -10.86 -13.75
CA PHE A 130 -19.47 -10.91 -12.40
C PHE A 130 -19.60 -12.35 -11.88
N ALA A 131 -19.86 -13.34 -12.73
CA ALA A 131 -19.89 -14.75 -12.31
C ALA A 131 -18.51 -15.28 -11.90
N VAL A 132 -17.44 -14.93 -12.62
CA VAL A 132 -16.06 -15.31 -12.25
C VAL A 132 -15.61 -14.58 -10.98
N ALA A 133 -15.95 -13.30 -10.82
CA ALA A 133 -15.70 -12.56 -9.59
C ALA A 133 -16.47 -13.13 -8.39
N GLY A 134 -17.70 -13.58 -8.61
CA GLY A 134 -18.53 -14.24 -7.60
C GLY A 134 -18.01 -15.61 -7.18
N LEU A 135 -17.47 -16.42 -8.09
CA LEU A 135 -16.84 -17.71 -7.79
C LEU A 135 -15.54 -17.55 -6.99
N LEU A 136 -14.75 -16.53 -7.31
CA LEU A 136 -13.54 -16.20 -6.54
C LEU A 136 -13.84 -15.64 -5.14
N ALA A 137 -15.01 -15.01 -4.97
CA ALA A 137 -15.47 -14.48 -3.68
C ALA A 137 -16.09 -15.57 -2.78
N TRP A 138 -16.65 -16.64 -3.37
CA TRP A 138 -17.31 -17.72 -2.61
C TRP A 138 -16.30 -18.56 -1.80
N ASP A 139 -15.09 -18.76 -2.31
CA ASP A 139 -14.07 -19.58 -1.62
C ASP A 139 -13.36 -18.83 -0.47
N SER A 140 -13.57 -17.53 -0.34
CA SER A 140 -13.03 -16.74 0.78
C SER A 140 -13.80 -16.95 2.10
N GLY A 141 -14.92 -17.65 2.08
CA GLY A 141 -15.79 -17.88 3.24
C GLY A 141 -15.54 -19.19 4.01
N SER A 142 -14.65 -20.08 3.54
CA SER A 142 -14.49 -21.40 4.13
C SER A 142 -13.09 -21.65 4.64
N ARG A 143 -12.97 -21.56 5.98
CA ARG A 143 -11.86 -22.13 6.78
C ARG A 143 -10.49 -21.48 6.63
N ALA A 144 -10.38 -20.22 7.05
CA ALA A 144 -9.21 -19.87 7.83
C ALA A 144 -9.32 -20.71 9.13
N GLN A 145 -8.53 -21.76 9.22
CA GLN A 145 -8.23 -22.41 10.49
C GLN A 145 -7.85 -21.30 11.47
N ALA A 146 -8.40 -21.34 12.67
CA ALA A 146 -8.11 -20.39 13.74
C ALA A 146 -6.62 -20.46 14.13
N ALA A 147 -5.76 -19.94 13.27
CA ALA A 147 -4.49 -19.41 13.64
C ALA A 147 -4.77 -18.00 14.15
N ASP A 148 -4.43 -17.78 15.38
CA ASP A 148 -4.42 -16.61 16.22
C ASP A 148 -4.32 -15.27 15.43
N HIS A 149 -5.41 -14.89 14.79
CA HIS A 149 -5.47 -13.62 14.05
C HIS A 149 -5.82 -12.52 15.05
N ALA A 150 -4.87 -11.63 15.27
CA ALA A 150 -5.12 -10.42 16.02
C ALA A 150 -6.40 -9.74 15.51
N PRO A 151 -7.28 -9.26 16.40
CA PRO A 151 -8.53 -8.62 16.01
C PRO A 151 -8.25 -7.38 15.15
N THR A 152 -9.22 -7.05 14.29
CA THR A 152 -9.11 -5.85 13.46
C THR A 152 -9.05 -4.61 14.35
N PRO A 153 -8.06 -3.73 14.18
CA PRO A 153 -7.95 -2.48 14.89
C PRO A 153 -9.21 -1.62 14.76
N PRO A 154 -9.63 -0.90 15.80
CA PRO A 154 -10.75 0.03 15.74
C PRO A 154 -10.47 1.14 14.73
N SER A 155 -11.50 1.58 14.01
CA SER A 155 -11.38 2.71 13.09
C SER A 155 -11.63 4.00 13.86
N LEU A 156 -10.66 4.89 13.83
CA LEU A 156 -10.73 6.22 14.44
C LEU A 156 -11.04 7.29 13.39
N ASN A 157 -11.56 8.42 13.86
CA ASN A 157 -11.80 9.59 13.03
C ASN A 157 -10.53 10.45 12.98
N TRP A 158 -9.87 10.44 11.85
CA TRP A 158 -8.65 11.22 11.64
C TRP A 158 -8.95 12.51 10.86
N SER A 159 -8.38 13.63 11.28
CA SER A 159 -8.51 14.92 10.60
C SER A 159 -8.00 14.86 9.15
N PHE A 160 -6.99 14.05 8.92
CA PHE A 160 -6.39 13.82 7.60
C PHE A 160 -7.10 12.73 6.77
N ALA A 161 -8.23 12.18 7.22
CA ALA A 161 -8.98 11.15 6.49
C ALA A 161 -9.63 11.70 5.20
N GLY A 162 -9.87 10.78 4.24
CA GLY A 162 -10.56 11.08 2.99
C GLY A 162 -9.81 12.01 2.04
N PRO A 163 -10.43 12.38 0.89
CA PRO A 163 -9.74 13.11 -0.18
C PRO A 163 -9.41 14.56 0.15
N LEU A 164 -10.11 15.19 1.10
CA LEU A 164 -9.91 16.59 1.48
C LEU A 164 -9.36 16.78 2.91
N GLY A 165 -9.09 15.69 3.62
CA GLY A 165 -8.60 15.74 5.00
C GLY A 165 -7.22 16.37 5.09
N LYS A 166 -6.97 17.06 6.22
CA LYS A 166 -5.72 17.74 6.55
C LYS A 166 -5.26 17.36 7.95
N PHE A 167 -3.98 17.45 8.19
CA PHE A 167 -3.44 17.25 9.52
C PHE A 167 -3.85 18.38 10.48
N ASP A 168 -4.18 18.02 11.71
CA ASP A 168 -4.33 18.95 12.81
C ASP A 168 -2.95 19.28 13.40
N GLN A 169 -2.52 20.54 13.31
CA GLN A 169 -1.19 20.97 13.74
C GLN A 169 -0.98 20.77 15.25
N GLY A 170 -2.01 21.08 16.06
CA GLY A 170 -1.94 20.88 17.52
C GLY A 170 -1.77 19.41 17.86
N GLN A 171 -2.50 18.53 17.18
CA GLN A 171 -2.38 17.08 17.34
C GLN A 171 -0.96 16.60 16.94
N LEU A 172 -0.40 17.11 15.83
CA LEU A 172 0.96 16.76 15.42
C LEU A 172 2.01 17.26 16.41
N GLN A 173 1.83 18.43 17.01
CA GLN A 173 2.74 18.96 18.05
C GLN A 173 2.73 18.09 19.32
N ARG A 174 1.53 17.70 19.79
CA ARG A 174 1.38 16.76 20.89
C ARG A 174 1.99 15.40 20.56
N GLY A 175 1.73 14.89 19.37
CA GLY A 175 2.31 13.63 18.88
C GLY A 175 3.85 13.68 18.79
N TYR A 176 4.41 14.80 18.36
CA TYR A 176 5.87 15.04 18.42
C TYR A 176 6.40 14.98 19.86
N LYS A 177 5.67 15.59 20.82
CA LYS A 177 6.04 15.56 22.23
C LYS A 177 6.06 14.12 22.76
N VAL A 178 5.03 13.32 22.47
CA VAL A 178 4.99 11.89 22.82
C VAL A 178 6.17 11.13 22.20
N TYR A 179 6.45 11.35 20.92
CA TYR A 179 7.60 10.73 20.28
C TYR A 179 8.92 11.11 20.98
N LYS A 180 9.14 12.41 21.20
CA LYS A 180 10.34 12.95 21.81
C LYS A 180 10.60 12.41 23.23
N GLU A 181 9.55 12.40 24.07
CA GLU A 181 9.68 12.07 25.49
C GLU A 181 9.64 10.57 25.78
N VAL A 182 9.02 9.77 24.92
CA VAL A 182 8.83 8.33 25.15
C VAL A 182 9.47 7.48 24.07
N CYS A 183 9.05 7.63 22.80
CA CYS A 183 9.41 6.69 21.76
C CYS A 183 10.87 6.79 21.32
N SER A 184 11.45 8.00 21.33
CA SER A 184 12.80 8.28 20.86
C SER A 184 13.90 7.60 21.70
N ALA A 185 13.57 7.17 22.92
CA ALA A 185 14.49 6.41 23.76
C ALA A 185 14.90 5.05 23.17
N CYS A 186 14.01 4.46 22.36
CA CYS A 186 14.24 3.14 21.76
C CYS A 186 14.15 3.14 20.23
N HIS A 187 13.37 4.05 19.63
CA HIS A 187 13.07 4.07 18.20
C HIS A 187 13.74 5.24 17.49
N SER A 188 14.43 4.94 16.40
CA SER A 188 14.95 5.95 15.47
C SER A 188 13.84 6.51 14.56
N MET A 189 14.12 7.68 13.95
CA MET A 189 13.31 8.30 12.90
C MET A 189 14.25 8.93 11.86
N ASN A 190 15.01 8.08 11.18
CA ASN A 190 16.16 8.47 10.35
C ASN A 190 15.82 9.22 9.05
N LEU A 191 14.56 9.24 8.63
CA LEU A 191 14.13 9.94 7.40
C LEU A 191 13.58 11.34 7.69
N VAL A 192 13.38 11.71 8.96
CA VAL A 192 12.87 13.01 9.36
C VAL A 192 14.02 13.90 9.85
N HIS A 193 14.01 15.14 9.38
CA HIS A 193 14.93 16.18 9.79
C HIS A 193 14.19 17.23 10.62
N TYR A 194 14.88 17.94 11.49
CA TYR A 194 14.27 19.00 12.30
C TYR A 194 13.61 20.08 11.45
N ARG A 195 14.16 20.39 10.26
CA ARG A 195 13.54 21.34 9.32
C ARG A 195 12.13 20.93 8.89
N ASN A 196 11.85 19.63 8.84
CA ASN A 196 10.53 19.14 8.42
C ASN A 196 9.42 19.52 9.39
N LEU A 197 9.76 19.77 10.66
CA LEU A 197 8.79 20.28 11.65
C LEU A 197 8.22 21.66 11.28
N ALA A 198 8.96 22.45 10.48
CA ALA A 198 8.56 23.77 10.00
C ALA A 198 7.98 23.74 8.56
N ASP A 199 7.92 22.58 7.92
CA ASP A 199 7.38 22.46 6.56
C ASP A 199 5.86 22.70 6.53
N PRO A 200 5.31 23.30 5.45
CA PRO A 200 3.88 23.43 5.26
C PRO A 200 3.16 22.06 5.28
N GLY A 201 2.04 21.99 5.99
CA GLY A 201 1.30 20.73 6.19
C GLY A 201 1.88 19.82 7.27
N GLY A 202 2.88 20.28 8.00
CA GLY A 202 3.48 19.63 9.15
C GLY A 202 2.97 20.16 10.49
N PRO A 203 3.71 19.89 11.58
CA PRO A 203 3.34 20.28 12.95
C PRO A 203 3.18 21.80 13.17
N GLY A 204 3.60 22.61 12.19
CA GLY A 204 3.42 24.06 12.26
C GLY A 204 4.39 24.79 13.20
N PHE A 205 5.51 24.16 13.55
CA PHE A 205 6.56 24.86 14.27
C PHE A 205 7.16 25.97 13.38
N THR A 206 7.56 27.08 13.99
CA THR A 206 8.37 28.07 13.29
C THR A 206 9.79 27.55 13.08
N VAL A 207 10.50 28.12 12.11
CA VAL A 207 11.92 27.79 11.88
C VAL A 207 12.76 28.01 13.13
N ALA A 208 12.47 29.06 13.91
CA ALA A 208 13.16 29.34 15.17
C ALA A 208 12.92 28.25 16.22
N GLN A 209 11.66 27.79 16.37
CA GLN A 209 11.32 26.69 17.28
C GLN A 209 11.98 25.37 16.83
N ALA A 210 11.92 25.02 15.55
CA ALA A 210 12.58 23.83 15.03
C ALA A 210 14.10 23.89 15.21
N THR A 211 14.72 25.07 15.10
CA THR A 211 16.15 25.26 15.38
C THR A 211 16.47 25.08 16.86
N ALA A 212 15.63 25.63 17.75
CA ALA A 212 15.79 25.44 19.19
C ALA A 212 15.67 23.97 19.60
N LEU A 213 14.66 23.26 19.06
CA LEU A 213 14.48 21.84 19.30
C LEU A 213 15.66 21.00 18.79
N ALA A 214 16.24 21.37 17.63
CA ALA A 214 17.44 20.71 17.12
C ALA A 214 18.65 20.94 18.04
N ALA A 215 18.81 22.13 18.59
CA ALA A 215 19.95 22.48 19.44
C ALA A 215 19.95 21.75 20.82
N GLU A 216 18.83 21.17 21.22
CA GLU A 216 18.74 20.40 22.47
C GLU A 216 19.52 19.06 22.41
N ILE A 217 19.82 18.56 21.21
CA ILE A 217 20.54 17.30 21.03
C ILE A 217 22.02 17.54 20.70
N GLN A 218 22.88 16.57 21.06
CA GLN A 218 24.26 16.54 20.61
C GLN A 218 24.42 15.61 19.43
N VAL A 219 25.09 16.10 18.38
CA VAL A 219 25.35 15.37 17.15
C VAL A 219 26.85 15.18 16.98
N LYS A 220 27.27 13.93 16.73
CA LYS A 220 28.65 13.65 16.31
C LYS A 220 28.86 14.19 14.89
N ASP A 221 29.89 15.04 14.77
CA ASP A 221 30.28 15.64 13.50
C ASP A 221 31.80 15.52 13.33
N GLY A 222 32.31 15.80 12.16
CA GLY A 222 33.72 15.73 11.84
C GLY A 222 34.03 14.78 10.67
N PRO A 223 35.32 14.48 10.45
CA PRO A 223 36.47 14.90 11.28
C PRO A 223 36.78 16.40 11.17
N ASN A 224 37.35 16.99 12.26
CA ASN A 224 37.94 18.33 12.24
C ASN A 224 39.25 18.31 11.46
N ASP A 225 39.94 19.45 11.37
CA ASP A 225 41.24 19.57 10.68
C ASP A 225 42.34 18.70 11.27
N ALA A 226 42.21 18.26 12.52
CA ALA A 226 43.10 17.30 13.18
C ALA A 226 42.70 15.84 12.97
N GLY A 227 41.63 15.55 12.26
CA GLY A 227 41.12 14.19 12.02
C GLY A 227 40.24 13.63 13.14
N GLU A 228 39.84 14.45 14.11
CA GLU A 228 39.06 14.03 15.29
C GLU A 228 37.57 14.24 15.11
N MET A 229 36.74 13.31 15.57
CA MET A 229 35.30 13.47 15.69
C MET A 229 34.99 14.32 16.92
N PHE A 230 34.04 15.24 16.77
CA PHE A 230 33.59 16.12 17.85
C PHE A 230 32.07 16.12 17.99
N GLU A 231 31.61 16.56 19.14
CA GLU A 231 30.18 16.76 19.40
C GLU A 231 29.81 18.24 19.25
N ARG A 232 28.66 18.51 18.63
CA ARG A 232 28.10 19.85 18.52
C ARG A 232 26.59 19.83 18.78
N PRO A 233 26.01 20.95 19.17
CA PRO A 233 24.55 21.11 19.14
C PRO A 233 23.98 20.83 17.74
N GLY A 234 22.84 20.14 17.71
CA GLY A 234 22.15 19.84 16.47
C GLY A 234 21.72 21.10 15.74
N ARG A 235 21.57 20.96 14.41
CA ARG A 235 21.12 22.01 13.50
C ARG A 235 19.81 21.58 12.85
N ILE A 236 19.08 22.54 12.32
CA ILE A 236 17.79 22.28 11.64
C ILE A 236 17.91 21.27 10.46
N ALA A 237 19.08 21.16 9.86
CA ALA A 237 19.37 20.21 8.80
C ALA A 237 19.69 18.79 9.29
N ASP A 238 19.91 18.61 10.58
CA ASP A 238 20.21 17.29 11.14
C ASP A 238 18.94 16.43 11.22
N LYS A 239 19.13 15.14 11.13
CA LYS A 239 18.08 14.15 11.33
C LYS A 239 17.76 13.99 12.80
N PHE A 240 16.59 13.44 13.08
CA PHE A 240 16.29 12.97 14.42
C PHE A 240 17.32 11.91 14.84
N PRO A 241 17.83 11.96 16.08
CA PRO A 241 18.90 11.07 16.51
C PRO A 241 18.44 9.62 16.59
N SER A 242 19.34 8.71 16.25
CA SER A 242 19.13 7.30 16.53
C SER A 242 19.60 7.02 17.98
N PRO A 243 18.78 6.34 18.82
CA PRO A 243 19.14 6.03 20.20
C PRO A 243 20.29 5.03 20.29
N PHE A 244 20.55 4.26 19.24
CA PHE A 244 21.59 3.25 19.18
C PHE A 244 22.51 3.49 17.99
N PRO A 245 23.83 3.24 18.12
CA PRO A 245 24.81 3.45 17.05
C PRO A 245 24.65 2.46 15.89
N ASN A 246 24.05 1.29 16.14
CA ASN A 246 23.80 0.26 15.16
C ASN A 246 22.75 -0.76 15.66
N GLU A 247 22.27 -1.62 14.76
CA GLU A 247 21.24 -2.62 15.06
C GLU A 247 21.69 -3.64 16.13
N ASN A 248 22.96 -4.03 16.17
CA ASN A 248 23.46 -4.98 17.17
C ASN A 248 23.40 -4.39 18.58
N ALA A 249 23.75 -3.11 18.73
CA ALA A 249 23.61 -2.40 19.99
C ALA A 249 22.14 -2.26 20.41
N ALA A 250 21.24 -1.97 19.43
CA ALA A 250 19.81 -1.93 19.68
C ALA A 250 19.26 -3.29 20.16
N ARG A 251 19.66 -4.39 19.52
CA ARG A 251 19.29 -5.76 19.94
C ARG A 251 19.79 -6.11 21.33
N ALA A 252 21.04 -5.78 21.64
CA ALA A 252 21.62 -6.05 22.95
C ALA A 252 20.87 -5.32 24.07
N ALA A 253 20.45 -4.08 23.83
CA ALA A 253 19.72 -3.27 24.81
C ALA A 253 18.23 -3.69 24.95
N ASN A 254 17.63 -4.38 23.96
CA ASN A 254 16.20 -4.67 23.89
C ASN A 254 15.89 -6.19 23.87
N GLY A 255 16.63 -6.99 24.65
CA GLY A 255 16.34 -8.43 24.79
C GLY A 255 16.39 -9.22 23.48
N GLY A 256 17.28 -8.83 22.54
CA GLY A 256 17.46 -9.48 21.24
C GLY A 256 16.61 -8.91 20.12
N ALA A 257 15.63 -8.05 20.40
CA ALA A 257 14.81 -7.40 19.39
C ALA A 257 15.37 -6.04 18.99
N ALA A 258 15.34 -5.72 17.68
CA ALA A 258 15.68 -4.36 17.24
C ALA A 258 14.39 -3.54 17.15
N PRO A 259 14.26 -2.42 17.89
CA PRO A 259 13.17 -1.49 17.70
C PRO A 259 13.19 -0.94 16.26
N PRO A 260 12.08 -1.00 15.52
CA PRO A 260 12.06 -0.53 14.15
C PRO A 260 12.15 1.00 14.06
N ASP A 261 12.69 1.51 12.96
CA ASP A 261 12.63 2.93 12.61
C ASP A 261 11.18 3.36 12.37
N LEU A 262 10.75 4.46 13.00
CA LEU A 262 9.38 4.93 12.96
C LEU A 262 9.05 5.85 11.76
N SER A 263 10.03 6.25 10.96
CA SER A 263 9.83 7.20 9.86
C SER A 263 8.73 6.82 8.88
N LEU A 264 8.57 5.53 8.59
CA LEU A 264 7.57 5.03 7.64
C LEU A 264 6.56 4.06 8.28
N MET A 265 6.57 3.95 9.60
CA MET A 265 5.81 2.93 10.32
C MET A 265 4.31 2.97 9.99
N ALA A 266 3.71 4.15 9.95
CA ALA A 266 2.29 4.32 9.64
C ALA A 266 1.89 3.90 8.21
N LYS A 267 2.86 3.71 7.30
CA LYS A 267 2.61 3.18 5.94
C LYS A 267 3.12 1.76 5.77
N ALA A 268 4.13 1.36 6.54
CA ALA A 268 4.72 0.02 6.49
C ALA A 268 3.91 -1.01 7.26
N ARG A 269 3.11 -0.59 8.22
CA ARG A 269 2.26 -1.44 9.06
C ARG A 269 0.80 -1.07 8.90
N GLY A 270 -0.06 -2.05 9.09
CA GLY A 270 -1.49 -1.90 8.99
C GLY A 270 -2.19 -3.25 8.93
N TYR A 271 -3.48 -3.25 8.72
CA TYR A 271 -4.30 -4.44 8.60
C TYR A 271 -4.98 -4.51 7.23
N GLU A 272 -5.32 -5.71 6.78
CA GLU A 272 -6.06 -5.91 5.53
C GLU A 272 -7.57 -5.75 5.79
N ARG A 273 -8.26 -5.05 4.90
CA ARG A 273 -9.72 -4.88 4.97
C ARG A 273 -10.50 -5.87 4.11
N GLY A 274 -9.79 -6.72 3.36
CA GLY A 274 -10.41 -7.74 2.52
C GLY A 274 -11.24 -7.20 1.35
N PHE A 275 -11.93 -8.13 0.68
CA PHE A 275 -12.90 -7.81 -0.39
C PHE A 275 -14.30 -7.61 0.24
N PRO A 276 -15.11 -6.64 -0.20
CA PRO A 276 -14.87 -5.67 -1.29
C PRO A 276 -14.22 -4.33 -0.85
N GLN A 277 -13.88 -4.18 0.44
CA GLN A 277 -13.46 -2.91 1.04
C GLN A 277 -12.24 -2.30 0.35
N PHE A 278 -11.28 -3.12 -0.11
CA PHE A 278 -10.09 -2.61 -0.80
C PHE A 278 -10.43 -1.81 -2.07
N ILE A 279 -11.58 -2.12 -2.75
CA ILE A 279 -12.04 -1.37 -3.92
C ILE A 279 -12.52 0.01 -3.48
N PHE A 280 -13.34 0.06 -2.42
CA PHE A 280 -13.81 1.33 -1.87
C PHE A 280 -12.67 2.18 -1.32
N ASP A 281 -11.65 1.55 -0.72
CA ASP A 281 -10.45 2.21 -0.21
C ASP A 281 -9.71 3.00 -1.31
N ALA A 282 -9.70 2.49 -2.55
CA ALA A 282 -9.11 3.20 -3.68
C ALA A 282 -9.86 4.50 -4.03
N PHE A 283 -11.20 4.48 -3.95
CA PHE A 283 -12.02 5.67 -4.22
C PHE A 283 -12.07 6.64 -3.05
N THR A 284 -12.17 6.14 -1.83
CA THR A 284 -12.19 6.96 -0.61
C THR A 284 -10.80 7.42 -0.18
N GLN A 285 -9.75 6.91 -0.81
CA GLN A 285 -8.34 7.13 -0.42
C GLN A 285 -8.07 6.76 1.04
N PHE A 286 -8.66 5.65 1.50
CA PHE A 286 -8.50 5.17 2.86
C PHE A 286 -7.04 4.79 3.13
N GLN A 287 -6.38 5.54 4.00
CA GLN A 287 -4.97 5.37 4.38
C GLN A 287 -4.78 5.17 5.89
N GLU A 288 -5.86 5.18 6.63
CA GLU A 288 -5.91 5.16 8.09
C GLU A 288 -5.56 3.80 8.70
N LYS A 289 -5.26 2.78 7.87
CA LYS A 289 -4.85 1.44 8.33
C LYS A 289 -3.65 1.47 9.27
N GLY A 290 -2.66 2.29 8.94
CA GLY A 290 -1.46 2.42 9.73
C GLY A 290 -1.69 3.14 11.06
N PRO A 291 -2.23 4.37 11.05
CA PRO A 291 -2.55 5.08 12.29
C PRO A 291 -3.48 4.29 13.20
N ASN A 292 -4.54 3.67 12.68
CA ASN A 292 -5.42 2.80 13.46
C ASN A 292 -4.68 1.62 14.09
N TYR A 293 -3.76 1.00 13.34
CA TYR A 293 -2.94 -0.10 13.83
C TYR A 293 -1.96 0.35 14.91
N ILE A 294 -1.29 1.49 14.73
CA ILE A 294 -0.37 2.05 15.73
C ILE A 294 -1.12 2.37 17.02
N HIS A 295 -2.26 3.04 16.92
CA HIS A 295 -3.11 3.32 18.08
C HIS A 295 -3.51 2.02 18.79
N ALA A 296 -3.99 1.03 18.05
CA ALA A 296 -4.40 -0.25 18.61
C ALA A 296 -3.24 -0.99 19.31
N ILE A 297 -2.04 -0.97 18.74
CA ILE A 297 -0.85 -1.54 19.39
C ILE A 297 -0.54 -0.83 20.70
N LEU A 298 -0.58 0.50 20.74
CA LEU A 298 -0.25 1.27 21.93
C LEU A 298 -1.30 1.14 23.03
N THR A 299 -2.56 0.89 22.70
CA THR A 299 -3.67 0.72 23.65
C THR A 299 -4.04 -0.74 23.91
N GLY A 300 -3.42 -1.68 23.21
CA GLY A 300 -3.77 -3.11 23.26
C GLY A 300 -2.92 -3.97 24.19
N PHE A 301 -2.09 -3.37 25.05
CA PHE A 301 -1.35 -4.12 26.06
C PHE A 301 -2.29 -4.57 27.19
N GLU A 302 -2.12 -5.81 27.62
CA GLU A 302 -2.84 -6.40 28.74
C GLU A 302 -1.85 -7.11 29.67
N ASP A 303 -1.94 -6.85 30.97
CA ASP A 303 -1.01 -7.41 31.96
C ASP A 303 -1.15 -8.93 32.07
N THR A 304 -2.36 -9.45 31.86
CA THR A 304 -2.65 -10.88 31.99
C THR A 304 -3.11 -11.43 30.65
N PRO A 305 -2.33 -12.35 30.05
CA PRO A 305 -2.75 -13.03 28.82
C PRO A 305 -4.05 -13.84 29.02
N PRO A 306 -4.86 -14.07 27.99
CA PRO A 306 -6.02 -14.93 28.04
C PRO A 306 -5.68 -16.36 28.49
N HIS A 307 -6.66 -17.04 29.11
CA HIS A 307 -6.49 -18.43 29.53
C HIS A 307 -6.04 -19.32 28.40
N GLY A 308 -4.95 -20.08 28.64
CA GLY A 308 -4.39 -21.02 27.65
C GLY A 308 -3.34 -20.41 26.71
N PHE A 309 -3.09 -19.11 26.77
CA PHE A 309 -2.01 -18.49 26.01
C PHE A 309 -0.68 -18.55 26.80
N THR A 310 0.36 -19.14 26.19
CA THR A 310 1.68 -19.19 26.78
C THR A 310 2.54 -18.07 26.21
N LEU A 311 2.85 -17.09 27.07
CA LEU A 311 3.68 -15.95 26.67
C LEU A 311 5.16 -16.36 26.68
N PRO A 312 5.92 -16.18 25.58
CA PRO A 312 7.38 -16.41 25.57
C PRO A 312 8.10 -15.51 26.55
N GLU A 313 9.17 -16.01 27.16
CA GLU A 313 9.97 -15.28 28.12
C GLU A 313 10.46 -13.93 27.56
N GLY A 314 10.38 -12.88 28.37
CA GLY A 314 10.73 -11.52 27.99
C GLY A 314 9.86 -10.92 26.89
N SER A 315 8.63 -11.41 26.72
CA SER A 315 7.63 -10.84 25.83
C SER A 315 6.45 -10.28 26.64
N PHE A 316 5.72 -9.35 26.04
CA PHE A 316 4.52 -8.71 26.59
C PHE A 316 3.33 -9.06 25.74
N TYR A 317 2.18 -9.35 26.37
CA TYR A 317 0.98 -9.63 25.64
C TYR A 317 0.39 -8.36 25.03
N ASN A 318 0.01 -8.45 23.74
CA ASN A 318 -0.67 -7.36 23.06
C ASN A 318 -1.77 -7.93 22.17
N LYS A 319 -2.99 -7.48 22.41
CA LYS A 319 -4.20 -7.96 21.74
C LYS A 319 -4.17 -7.81 20.22
N TYR A 320 -3.54 -6.75 19.70
CA TYR A 320 -3.55 -6.40 18.27
C TYR A 320 -2.26 -6.78 17.53
N PHE A 321 -1.24 -7.21 18.25
CA PHE A 321 -0.01 -7.65 17.63
C PHE A 321 -0.17 -9.09 17.05
N PRO A 322 0.26 -9.35 15.79
CA PRO A 322 0.21 -10.69 15.23
C PRO A 322 0.99 -11.70 16.11
N GLY A 323 0.31 -12.78 16.52
CA GLY A 323 0.86 -13.75 17.48
C GLY A 323 0.88 -13.29 18.92
N HIS A 324 0.34 -12.12 19.25
CA HIS A 324 0.09 -11.56 20.59
C HIS A 324 1.30 -11.43 21.52
N ALA A 325 2.49 -11.86 21.11
CA ALA A 325 3.73 -11.79 21.90
C ALA A 325 4.67 -10.72 21.32
N MET A 326 4.81 -9.59 22.00
CA MET A 326 5.61 -8.45 21.57
C MET A 326 6.83 -8.28 22.51
N LYS A 327 8.00 -7.95 21.95
CA LYS A 327 9.20 -7.65 22.74
C LYS A 327 9.21 -6.22 23.31
N MET A 328 8.42 -5.31 22.73
CA MET A 328 8.24 -3.96 23.26
C MET A 328 7.37 -4.03 24.54
N PRO A 329 7.83 -3.51 25.67
CA PRO A 329 6.98 -3.33 26.85
C PRO A 329 5.93 -2.26 26.59
N ASN A 330 4.88 -2.20 27.41
CA ASN A 330 3.92 -1.10 27.34
C ASN A 330 4.63 0.24 27.59
N PRO A 331 4.69 1.15 26.59
CA PRO A 331 5.46 2.38 26.72
C PRO A 331 4.67 3.54 27.34
N LEU A 332 3.35 3.42 27.43
CA LEU A 332 2.46 4.53 27.84
C LEU A 332 1.70 4.23 29.10
N SER A 333 1.58 5.24 29.96
CA SER A 333 0.71 5.25 31.12
C SER A 333 -0.03 6.59 31.22
N ASP A 334 -1.15 6.59 31.94
CA ASP A 334 -1.90 7.82 32.18
C ASP A 334 -1.01 8.81 32.96
N ASP A 335 -1.22 10.09 32.68
CA ASP A 335 -0.52 11.22 33.33
C ASP A 335 1.01 11.22 33.16
N GLN A 336 1.55 10.46 32.20
CA GLN A 336 2.99 10.34 31.93
C GLN A 336 3.58 11.61 31.24
N ILE A 337 2.80 12.24 30.36
CA ILE A 337 3.23 13.39 29.57
C ILE A 337 2.27 14.55 29.86
N THR A 338 2.81 15.71 30.25
CA THR A 338 2.01 16.89 30.53
C THR A 338 1.70 17.66 29.26
N TYR A 339 0.43 17.81 28.93
CA TYR A 339 -0.05 18.70 27.87
C TYR A 339 -0.43 20.08 28.44
N GLU A 340 0.07 21.13 27.80
CA GLU A 340 -0.12 22.50 28.26
C GLU A 340 -1.43 23.12 27.70
N ASP A 341 -2.06 22.47 26.74
CA ASP A 341 -3.27 22.94 26.03
C ASP A 341 -4.57 22.43 26.67
N GLY A 342 -4.50 21.73 27.81
CA GLY A 342 -5.65 21.17 28.51
C GLY A 342 -6.18 19.88 27.88
N THR A 343 -5.50 19.31 26.89
CA THR A 343 -5.87 18.00 26.32
C THR A 343 -5.71 16.90 27.37
N PRO A 344 -6.59 15.88 27.42
CA PRO A 344 -6.52 14.79 28.39
C PRO A 344 -5.19 14.04 28.35
N GLN A 345 -4.60 13.83 29.53
CA GLN A 345 -3.30 13.14 29.69
C GLN A 345 -3.53 11.62 29.89
N LYS A 346 -4.12 10.98 28.88
CA LYS A 346 -4.50 9.56 28.89
C LYS A 346 -3.82 8.78 27.78
N VAL A 347 -3.59 7.48 28.03
CA VAL A 347 -2.95 6.56 27.08
C VAL A 347 -3.62 6.62 25.70
N ASP A 348 -4.96 6.65 25.66
CA ASP A 348 -5.71 6.71 24.39
C ASP A 348 -5.43 8.00 23.60
N GLN A 349 -5.33 9.14 24.29
CA GLN A 349 -5.00 10.42 23.66
C GLN A 349 -3.53 10.44 23.17
N TYR A 350 -2.59 9.97 23.99
CA TYR A 350 -1.19 9.87 23.60
C TYR A 350 -1.00 8.98 22.37
N ALA A 351 -1.67 7.82 22.36
CA ALA A 351 -1.65 6.89 21.24
C ALA A 351 -2.22 7.51 19.96
N THR A 352 -3.33 8.27 20.10
CA THR A 352 -3.94 8.99 18.97
C THR A 352 -3.01 10.07 18.43
N ASP A 353 -2.43 10.89 19.29
CA ASP A 353 -1.58 12.02 18.88
C ASP A 353 -0.28 11.52 18.22
N VAL A 354 0.38 10.51 18.82
CA VAL A 354 1.60 9.96 18.23
C VAL A 354 1.33 9.21 16.93
N ALA A 355 0.20 8.50 16.80
CA ALA A 355 -0.16 7.84 15.55
C ALA A 355 -0.40 8.84 14.41
N ALA A 356 -1.01 9.99 14.69
CA ALA A 356 -1.14 11.09 13.73
C ALA A 356 0.23 11.66 13.33
N PHE A 357 1.12 11.89 14.30
CA PHE A 357 2.47 12.36 14.03
C PHE A 357 3.27 11.37 13.19
N LEU A 358 3.19 10.07 13.47
CA LEU A 358 3.86 9.04 12.67
C LEU A 358 3.26 8.91 11.27
N MET A 359 1.96 9.19 11.09
CA MET A 359 1.37 9.26 9.75
C MET A 359 1.89 10.46 8.97
N TRP A 360 2.02 11.64 9.60
CA TRP A 360 2.67 12.77 8.98
C TRP A 360 4.13 12.48 8.63
N ALA A 361 4.90 11.88 9.53
CA ALA A 361 6.30 11.52 9.28
C ALA A 361 6.44 10.59 8.07
N ALA A 362 5.50 9.62 7.92
CA ALA A 362 5.50 8.68 6.80
C ALA A 362 5.00 9.30 5.48
N GLU A 363 4.23 10.38 5.54
CA GLU A 363 3.72 11.07 4.35
C GLU A 363 3.59 12.60 4.57
N PRO A 364 4.71 13.32 4.69
CA PRO A 364 4.68 14.76 4.98
C PRO A 364 4.04 15.60 3.86
N LYS A 365 3.92 15.05 2.65
CA LYS A 365 3.29 15.67 1.49
C LYS A 365 1.86 15.19 1.21
N LEU A 366 1.19 14.59 2.19
CA LEU A 366 -0.17 14.05 2.05
C LEU A 366 -1.16 15.12 1.57
N GLU A 367 -1.16 16.30 2.19
CA GLU A 367 -2.08 17.37 1.83
C GLU A 367 -1.81 17.92 0.42
N GLU A 368 -0.54 18.11 0.08
CA GLU A 368 -0.13 18.54 -1.26
C GLU A 368 -0.53 17.52 -2.32
N ARG A 369 -0.29 16.23 -2.06
CA ARG A 369 -0.70 15.16 -2.96
C ARG A 369 -2.21 15.13 -3.18
N LYS A 370 -3.01 15.31 -2.12
CA LYS A 370 -4.48 15.35 -2.22
C LYS A 370 -4.94 16.57 -3.05
N ARG A 371 -4.37 17.75 -2.80
CA ARG A 371 -4.65 18.96 -3.56
C ARG A 371 -4.33 18.81 -5.04
N ILE A 372 -3.12 18.34 -5.36
CA ILE A 372 -2.69 18.11 -6.74
C ILE A 372 -3.56 17.04 -7.39
N GLY A 373 -3.85 15.95 -6.68
CA GLY A 373 -4.70 14.87 -7.16
C GLY A 373 -6.09 15.36 -7.55
N LEU A 374 -6.72 16.20 -6.74
CA LEU A 374 -8.01 16.80 -7.05
C LEU A 374 -7.92 17.71 -8.30
N GLN A 375 -6.88 18.54 -8.41
CA GLN A 375 -6.66 19.39 -9.58
C GLN A 375 -6.49 18.56 -10.86
N VAL A 376 -5.71 17.48 -10.80
CA VAL A 376 -5.51 16.56 -11.92
C VAL A 376 -6.83 15.88 -12.31
N MET A 377 -7.63 15.42 -11.36
CA MET A 377 -8.94 14.80 -11.63
C MET A 377 -9.89 15.77 -12.34
N ILE A 378 -9.98 17.01 -11.88
CA ILE A 378 -10.80 18.06 -12.53
C ILE A 378 -10.30 18.32 -13.94
N PHE A 379 -8.99 18.49 -14.11
CA PHE A 379 -8.39 18.70 -15.43
C PHE A 379 -8.71 17.53 -16.38
N MET A 380 -8.55 16.30 -15.94
CA MET A 380 -8.81 15.11 -16.76
C MET A 380 -10.28 14.99 -17.15
N LEU A 381 -11.22 15.35 -16.26
CA LEU A 381 -12.65 15.36 -16.56
C LEU A 381 -12.99 16.40 -17.65
N ILE A 382 -12.46 17.62 -17.52
CA ILE A 382 -12.64 18.68 -18.52
C ILE A 382 -12.03 18.26 -19.86
N PHE A 383 -10.80 17.74 -19.83
CA PHE A 383 -10.09 17.28 -21.03
C PHE A 383 -10.81 16.12 -21.73
N ALA A 384 -11.30 15.14 -20.98
CA ALA A 384 -12.11 14.03 -21.52
C ALA A 384 -13.40 14.54 -22.17
N GLY A 385 -14.06 15.54 -21.56
CA GLY A 385 -15.23 16.22 -22.13
C GLY A 385 -14.90 16.91 -23.46
N LEU A 386 -13.82 17.65 -23.50
CA LEU A 386 -13.37 18.34 -24.74
C LEU A 386 -13.04 17.32 -25.84
N LEU A 387 -12.31 16.26 -25.51
CA LEU A 387 -12.02 15.20 -26.47
C LEU A 387 -13.29 14.50 -26.98
N TYR A 388 -14.27 14.29 -26.10
CA TYR A 388 -15.56 13.72 -26.49
C TYR A 388 -16.30 14.62 -27.50
N PHE A 389 -16.38 15.92 -27.24
CA PHE A 389 -17.02 16.87 -28.16
C PHE A 389 -16.22 17.04 -29.45
N THR A 390 -14.90 17.12 -29.39
CA THR A 390 -14.04 17.13 -30.58
C THR A 390 -14.25 15.90 -31.43
N LYS A 391 -14.26 14.71 -30.81
CA LYS A 391 -14.61 13.47 -31.52
C LYS A 391 -15.95 13.58 -32.20
N ARG A 392 -17.01 14.05 -31.52
CA ARG A 392 -18.35 14.21 -32.12
C ARG A 392 -18.33 15.17 -33.28
N ALA A 393 -17.62 16.30 -33.16
CA ALA A 393 -17.55 17.29 -34.26
C ALA A 393 -16.80 16.72 -35.46
N VAL A 394 -15.64 16.11 -35.29
CA VAL A 394 -14.83 15.53 -36.38
C VAL A 394 -15.55 14.38 -37.10
N TRP A 395 -16.41 13.64 -36.37
CA TRP A 395 -17.12 12.49 -36.92
C TRP A 395 -18.57 12.82 -37.34
N ALA A 396 -18.97 14.07 -37.19
CA ALA A 396 -20.33 14.50 -37.62
C ALA A 396 -20.57 14.33 -39.13
N ASP A 397 -19.52 14.61 -39.91
CA ASP A 397 -19.59 14.56 -41.39
C ASP A 397 -19.07 13.22 -41.99
N ALA A 398 -18.80 12.23 -41.16
CA ALA A 398 -18.29 10.92 -41.57
C ALA A 398 -19.41 9.92 -41.87
N HIS A 399 -20.60 10.41 -42.25
CA HIS A 399 -21.77 9.61 -42.67
C HIS A 399 -22.08 9.78 -44.15
#